data_21edc523897fd031a5b40ab0140c17e5
#
_entry.id   21edc523897fd031a5b40ab0140c17e5
#
_cell.length_a   1.000
_cell.length_b   1.000
_cell.length_c   1.000
_cell.angle_alpha   90.00
_cell.angle_beta   90.00
_cell.angle_gamma   90.00
#
_symmetry.space_group_name_H-M   'P 1'
#
loop_
_entity.id
_entity.type
_entity.pdbx_description
1 polymer ?
#
loop_
_entity_poly.entity_id
_entity_poly.type
_entity_poly.pdbx_seq_one_letter_code
_entity_poly.pdbx_strand_id
1 'polypeptide(L)'
;NFTRNLRNKDRKINYQNINQYNLKNENYLIAPGDKLNIIVWGIPEVFPMANVNSPNSPLNTRTVDSTGEIFFPYVGKVSVENKSIEEARELITNGLGLTFIDPQVDVTIIDFNEGRNAYIVGEVLVPVTFKVGIEDITLMDAIGMSKGLDPKTSKPNEIYVMRDLDGDPIIFKFDLSTSDKFLLANQFVIKQNDVIYVGPSDITNWNRVVAQLFPFSSFLNQLDLI
;
A
#
# COMPACT_ATOMS: atom_id res chain seq x y z
N ASN A 1 -23.32 20.94 -0.40
CA ASN A 1 -22.10 21.78 -0.41
C ASN A 1 -20.80 20.97 -0.47
N PHE A 2 -20.76 19.73 0.04
CA PHE A 2 -19.60 18.84 0.04
C PHE A 2 -19.19 18.43 -1.40
N THR A 3 -20.13 18.00 -2.22
CA THR A 3 -19.91 17.64 -3.63
C THR A 3 -19.40 18.80 -4.50
N ARG A 4 -19.73 20.06 -4.11
CA ARG A 4 -19.25 21.26 -4.81
C ARG A 4 -17.78 21.57 -4.44
N ASN A 5 -17.37 21.28 -3.20
CA ASN A 5 -15.99 21.44 -2.75
C ASN A 5 -15.05 20.40 -3.37
N LEU A 6 -15.49 19.16 -3.55
CA LEU A 6 -14.69 18.12 -4.21
C LEU A 6 -14.41 18.43 -5.69
N ARG A 7 -15.40 18.96 -6.44
CA ARG A 7 -15.21 19.38 -7.85
C ARG A 7 -14.11 20.43 -8.03
N ASN A 8 -13.88 21.28 -7.04
CA ASN A 8 -12.84 22.31 -7.10
C ASN A 8 -11.45 21.77 -6.75
N LYS A 9 -11.35 20.52 -6.29
CA LYS A 9 -10.10 19.83 -5.94
C LYS A 9 -9.60 18.84 -7.01
N ASP A 10 -10.34 18.67 -8.11
CA ASP A 10 -9.92 17.80 -9.21
C ASP A 10 -8.59 18.29 -9.79
N ARG A 11 -7.54 17.49 -9.70
CA ARG A 11 -6.23 17.80 -10.25
C ARG A 11 -5.98 16.94 -11.48
N LYS A 12 -5.87 17.57 -12.63
CA LYS A 12 -5.43 16.86 -13.84
C LYS A 12 -3.96 16.50 -13.72
N ILE A 13 -3.66 15.23 -13.85
CA ILE A 13 -2.28 14.74 -13.84
C ILE A 13 -1.71 14.83 -15.24
N ASN A 14 -0.47 15.32 -15.31
CA ASN A 14 0.36 15.40 -16.50
C ASN A 14 1.84 15.16 -16.16
N TYR A 15 2.71 15.08 -17.16
CA TYR A 15 4.14 14.83 -16.97
C TYR A 15 4.88 15.91 -16.15
N GLN A 16 4.33 17.10 -16.00
CA GLN A 16 4.97 18.19 -15.24
C GLN A 16 4.67 18.07 -13.73
N ASN A 17 3.51 17.55 -13.36
CA ASN A 17 3.06 17.52 -11.96
C ASN A 17 3.04 16.12 -11.34
N ILE A 18 3.16 15.04 -12.12
CA ILE A 18 3.06 13.66 -11.60
C ILE A 18 4.08 13.38 -10.50
N ASN A 19 5.30 13.88 -10.64
CA ASN A 19 6.38 13.65 -9.67
C ASN A 19 6.11 14.27 -8.29
N GLN A 20 5.24 15.28 -8.20
CA GLN A 20 4.84 15.87 -6.91
C GLN A 20 3.98 14.91 -6.07
N TYR A 21 3.32 13.96 -6.74
CA TYR A 21 2.40 13.00 -6.13
C TYR A 21 2.92 11.57 -6.13
N ASN A 22 3.92 11.30 -6.96
CA ASN A 22 4.77 10.11 -6.89
C ASN A 22 5.86 10.36 -5.85
N LEU A 23 5.47 10.52 -4.59
CA LEU A 23 6.43 10.32 -3.54
C LEU A 23 6.90 8.88 -3.73
N LYS A 24 8.13 8.69 -4.24
CA LYS A 24 8.80 7.39 -4.20
C LYS A 24 8.54 6.83 -2.83
N ASN A 25 8.21 5.56 -2.74
CA ASN A 25 8.13 4.92 -1.44
C ASN A 25 9.43 5.24 -0.73
N GLU A 26 9.40 6.28 0.12
CA GLU A 26 10.36 6.40 1.18
C GLU A 26 10.35 5.03 1.83
N ASN A 27 11.51 4.53 2.20
CA ASN A 27 11.73 3.18 2.70
C ASN A 27 10.50 2.67 3.46
N TYR A 28 10.04 1.47 3.09
CA TYR A 28 8.92 0.85 3.77
C TYR A 28 9.10 0.98 5.29
N LEU A 29 8.10 1.50 5.98
CA LEU A 29 8.09 1.57 7.43
C LEU A 29 7.24 0.44 7.99
N ILE A 30 7.83 -0.31 8.90
CA ILE A 30 7.20 -1.44 9.58
C ILE A 30 5.99 -0.96 10.38
N ALA A 31 4.89 -1.72 10.31
CA ALA A 31 3.64 -1.42 11.01
C ALA A 31 3.15 -2.64 11.83
N PRO A 32 2.31 -2.41 12.86
CA PRO A 32 1.65 -3.49 13.57
C PRO A 32 0.92 -4.44 12.63
N GLY A 33 1.08 -5.75 12.86
CA GLY A 33 0.52 -6.81 12.01
C GLY A 33 1.45 -7.32 10.91
N ASP A 34 2.53 -6.61 10.59
CA ASP A 34 3.54 -7.09 9.66
C ASP A 34 4.24 -8.35 10.17
N LYS A 35 4.62 -9.24 9.26
CA LYS A 35 5.40 -10.43 9.57
C LYS A 35 6.82 -10.29 9.05
N LEU A 36 7.75 -10.28 9.98
CA LEU A 36 9.17 -10.22 9.71
C LEU A 36 9.77 -11.62 9.75
N ASN A 37 10.57 -11.95 8.77
CA ASN A 37 11.45 -13.12 8.82
C ASN A 37 12.83 -12.63 9.24
N ILE A 38 13.34 -13.17 10.36
CA ILE A 38 14.59 -12.75 10.98
C ILE A 38 15.52 -13.94 11.06
N ILE A 39 16.65 -13.87 10.38
CA ILE A 39 17.65 -14.95 10.33
C ILE A 39 18.91 -14.42 11.02
N VAL A 40 19.46 -15.23 11.93
CA VAL A 40 20.77 -14.98 12.56
C VAL A 40 21.73 -16.03 12.03
N TRP A 41 22.77 -15.56 11.35
CA TRP A 41 23.78 -16.42 10.74
C TRP A 41 24.91 -16.73 11.72
N GLY A 42 25.56 -17.88 11.54
CA GLY A 42 26.78 -18.24 12.27
C GLY A 42 26.57 -18.84 13.66
N ILE A 43 25.31 -18.94 14.15
CA ILE A 43 24.99 -19.47 15.49
C ILE A 43 23.84 -20.48 15.39
N PRO A 44 23.98 -21.56 14.63
CA PRO A 44 22.87 -22.49 14.35
C PRO A 44 22.38 -23.29 15.57
N GLU A 45 23.21 -23.41 16.60
CA GLU A 45 22.87 -24.10 17.86
C GLU A 45 21.81 -23.31 18.65
N VAL A 46 21.80 -21.98 18.51
CA VAL A 46 20.89 -21.08 19.23
C VAL A 46 19.76 -20.62 18.31
N PHE A 47 20.07 -20.32 17.07
CA PHE A 47 19.15 -19.88 16.05
C PHE A 47 19.15 -20.88 14.89
N PRO A 48 18.39 -21.99 15.03
CA PRO A 48 18.35 -22.99 13.97
C PRO A 48 17.77 -22.39 12.70
N MET A 49 18.51 -22.52 11.61
CA MET A 49 18.00 -22.10 10.31
C MET A 49 16.80 -22.99 9.94
N ALA A 50 15.71 -22.35 9.57
CA ALA A 50 14.62 -23.07 8.93
C ALA A 50 15.13 -23.81 7.71
N ASN A 51 14.63 -25.01 7.47
CA ASN A 51 14.96 -25.76 6.26
C ASN A 51 14.79 -24.86 5.04
N VAL A 52 15.79 -24.83 4.14
CA VAL A 52 15.78 -24.05 2.89
C VAL A 52 14.53 -24.27 2.03
N ASN A 53 13.79 -25.35 2.28
CA ASN A 53 12.52 -25.68 1.63
C ASN A 53 11.29 -25.04 2.30
N SER A 54 11.45 -24.28 3.37
CA SER A 54 10.37 -23.59 4.09
C SER A 54 10.84 -22.19 4.52
N PRO A 55 10.95 -21.24 3.58
CA PRO A 55 11.43 -19.88 3.89
C PRO A 55 10.53 -19.17 4.93
N ASN A 56 9.29 -19.59 5.07
CA ASN A 56 8.32 -19.08 6.04
C ASN A 56 8.23 -19.95 7.29
N SER A 57 9.35 -20.53 7.75
CA SER A 57 9.33 -21.31 8.99
C SER A 57 8.88 -20.43 10.16
N PRO A 58 7.93 -20.91 10.99
CA PRO A 58 7.46 -20.18 12.17
C PRO A 58 8.58 -19.90 13.18
N LEU A 59 9.70 -20.61 13.10
CA LEU A 59 10.86 -20.39 13.96
C LEU A 59 11.51 -19.01 13.74
N ASN A 60 11.54 -18.52 12.52
CA ASN A 60 12.19 -17.25 12.15
C ASN A 60 11.19 -16.10 11.96
N THR A 61 9.89 -16.41 11.93
CA THR A 61 8.84 -15.40 11.71
C THR A 61 8.48 -14.72 13.02
N ARG A 62 8.41 -13.40 12.98
CA ARG A 62 7.90 -12.56 14.09
C ARG A 62 6.81 -11.66 13.55
N THR A 63 5.65 -11.66 14.21
CA THR A 63 4.58 -10.71 13.92
C THR A 63 4.77 -9.49 14.81
N VAL A 64 4.70 -8.31 14.21
CA VAL A 64 4.70 -7.05 14.94
C VAL A 64 3.36 -6.94 15.68
N ASP A 65 3.42 -6.80 16.99
CA ASP A 65 2.20 -6.72 17.81
C ASP A 65 1.49 -5.37 17.70
N SER A 66 0.35 -5.23 18.36
CA SER A 66 -0.45 -3.99 18.35
C SER A 66 0.25 -2.80 19.01
N THR A 67 1.33 -3.02 19.75
CA THR A 67 2.16 -1.97 20.35
C THR A 67 3.36 -1.60 19.50
N GLY A 68 3.47 -2.18 18.29
CA GLY A 68 4.59 -1.95 17.38
C GLY A 68 5.89 -2.65 17.77
N GLU A 69 5.80 -3.67 18.62
CA GLU A 69 6.95 -4.41 19.12
C GLU A 69 7.01 -5.83 18.56
N ILE A 70 8.21 -6.39 18.53
CA ILE A 70 8.45 -7.83 18.36
C ILE A 70 9.21 -8.36 19.56
N PHE A 71 8.99 -9.62 19.92
CA PHE A 71 9.87 -10.31 20.86
C PHE A 71 10.93 -11.10 20.09
N PHE A 72 12.21 -10.83 20.41
CA PHE A 72 13.32 -11.59 19.83
C PHE A 72 14.18 -12.22 20.94
N PRO A 73 14.51 -13.54 20.83
CA PRO A 73 15.31 -14.23 21.85
C PRO A 73 16.63 -13.51 22.10
N TYR A 74 17.07 -13.48 23.35
CA TYR A 74 18.29 -12.80 23.84
C TYR A 74 18.32 -11.26 23.74
N VAL A 75 17.39 -10.65 23.00
CA VAL A 75 17.23 -9.18 22.92
C VAL A 75 16.04 -8.71 23.74
N GLY A 76 14.97 -9.54 23.80
CA GLY A 76 13.73 -9.18 24.46
C GLY A 76 12.77 -8.45 23.52
N LYS A 77 12.08 -7.44 24.01
CA LYS A 77 11.18 -6.60 23.25
C LYS A 77 11.94 -5.58 22.42
N VAL A 78 11.64 -5.49 21.14
CA VAL A 78 12.23 -4.55 20.18
C VAL A 78 11.11 -3.74 19.54
N SER A 79 11.13 -2.42 19.74
CA SER A 79 10.18 -1.51 19.08
C SER A 79 10.60 -1.28 17.63
N VAL A 80 9.79 -1.76 16.70
CA VAL A 80 10.07 -1.73 15.26
C VAL A 80 9.07 -0.89 14.47
N GLU A 81 7.98 -0.45 15.07
CA GLU A 81 6.98 0.41 14.42
C GLU A 81 7.61 1.71 13.92
N ASN A 82 7.19 2.13 12.71
CA ASN A 82 7.70 3.31 12.01
C ASN A 82 9.22 3.29 11.74
N LYS A 83 9.82 2.12 11.76
CA LYS A 83 11.23 1.92 11.40
C LYS A 83 11.36 1.24 10.05
N SER A 84 12.42 1.55 9.34
CA SER A 84 12.82 0.81 8.14
C SER A 84 13.29 -0.60 8.51
N ILE A 85 13.35 -1.49 7.52
CA ILE A 85 13.92 -2.84 7.69
C ILE A 85 15.36 -2.76 8.19
N GLU A 86 16.12 -1.80 7.68
CA GLU A 86 17.51 -1.57 8.07
C GLU A 86 17.64 -1.19 9.54
N GLU A 87 16.85 -0.20 10.00
CA GLU A 87 16.84 0.20 11.40
C GLU A 87 16.42 -0.93 12.33
N ALA A 88 15.43 -1.75 11.92
CA ALA A 88 15.02 -2.93 12.68
C ALA A 88 16.15 -3.97 12.77
N ARG A 89 16.89 -4.19 11.66
CA ARG A 89 18.06 -5.06 11.62
C ARG A 89 19.15 -4.56 12.58
N GLU A 90 19.47 -3.28 12.55
CA GLU A 90 20.46 -2.68 13.44
C GLU A 90 20.08 -2.84 14.91
N LEU A 91 18.81 -2.61 15.27
CA LEU A 91 18.33 -2.76 16.65
C LEU A 91 18.52 -4.20 17.15
N ILE A 92 18.17 -5.19 16.32
CA ILE A 92 18.31 -6.60 16.68
C ILE A 92 19.80 -6.98 16.77
N THR A 93 20.61 -6.55 15.81
CA THR A 93 22.05 -6.82 15.77
C THR A 93 22.74 -6.25 17.03
N ASN A 94 22.44 -5.01 17.37
CA ASN A 94 23.02 -4.35 18.57
C ASN A 94 22.56 -5.05 19.84
N GLY A 95 21.30 -5.46 19.93
CA GLY A 95 20.79 -6.21 21.07
C GLY A 95 21.48 -7.57 21.24
N LEU A 96 21.66 -8.32 20.15
CA LEU A 96 22.37 -9.59 20.15
C LEU A 96 23.87 -9.42 20.46
N GLY A 97 24.48 -8.31 20.05
CA GLY A 97 25.88 -8.00 20.31
C GLY A 97 26.24 -7.90 21.80
N LEU A 98 25.24 -7.77 22.69
CA LEU A 98 25.46 -7.85 24.14
C LEU A 98 25.76 -9.28 24.62
N THR A 99 25.38 -10.29 23.86
CA THR A 99 25.51 -11.71 24.23
C THR A 99 26.42 -12.47 23.27
N PHE A 100 26.41 -12.14 21.99
CA PHE A 100 27.13 -12.83 20.93
C PHE A 100 28.17 -11.90 20.27
N ILE A 101 29.29 -12.46 19.85
CA ILE A 101 30.33 -11.72 19.15
C ILE A 101 29.96 -11.64 17.67
N ASP A 102 29.90 -10.42 17.13
CA ASP A 102 29.65 -10.11 15.71
C ASP A 102 28.46 -10.87 15.08
N PRO A 103 27.24 -10.76 15.69
CA PRO A 103 26.06 -11.44 15.16
C PRO A 103 25.66 -10.88 13.80
N GLN A 104 25.47 -11.77 12.82
CA GLN A 104 25.03 -11.41 11.47
C GLN A 104 23.53 -11.64 11.37
N VAL A 105 22.76 -10.55 11.22
CA VAL A 105 21.30 -10.59 11.18
C VAL A 105 20.79 -10.16 9.82
N ASP A 106 19.84 -10.94 9.28
CA ASP A 106 19.06 -10.56 8.13
C ASP A 106 17.58 -10.40 8.51
N VAL A 107 16.93 -9.34 8.01
CA VAL A 107 15.53 -9.04 8.27
C VAL A 107 14.82 -8.81 6.94
N THR A 108 13.76 -9.56 6.69
CA THR A 108 12.90 -9.41 5.52
C THR A 108 11.44 -9.39 5.94
N ILE A 109 10.60 -8.70 5.17
CA ILE A 109 9.15 -8.76 5.36
C ILE A 109 8.59 -9.86 4.47
N ILE A 110 7.82 -10.77 5.06
CA ILE A 110 7.18 -11.89 4.35
C ILE A 110 5.67 -11.73 4.18
N ASP A 111 5.05 -10.90 5.00
CA ASP A 111 3.63 -10.57 4.89
C ASP A 111 3.38 -9.18 5.48
N PHE A 112 2.52 -8.43 4.82
CA PHE A 112 2.16 -7.07 5.21
C PHE A 112 0.85 -7.07 5.97
N ASN A 113 0.70 -6.11 6.88
CA ASN A 113 -0.58 -5.88 7.53
C ASN A 113 -1.71 -5.79 6.49
N GLU A 114 -2.82 -6.48 6.77
CA GLU A 114 -4.02 -6.51 5.90
C GLU A 114 -4.65 -5.13 5.69
N GLY A 115 -4.33 -4.13 6.51
CA GLY A 115 -4.84 -2.76 6.40
C GLY A 115 -4.29 -1.94 5.24
N ARG A 116 -3.26 -2.40 4.53
CA ARG A 116 -2.64 -1.65 3.42
C ARG A 116 -3.27 -1.96 2.07
N ASN A 117 -4.55 -1.72 1.96
CA ASN A 117 -5.29 -1.99 0.74
C ASN A 117 -5.45 -0.72 -0.12
N ALA A 118 -5.56 -0.91 -1.43
CA ALA A 118 -6.13 0.03 -2.36
C ALA A 118 -7.27 -0.65 -3.13
N TYR A 119 -8.12 0.14 -3.74
CA TYR A 119 -9.37 -0.33 -4.31
C TYR A 119 -9.51 0.16 -5.75
N ILE A 120 -9.96 -0.70 -6.65
CA ILE A 120 -10.39 -0.30 -7.97
C ILE A 120 -11.84 -0.72 -8.20
N VAL A 121 -12.68 0.25 -8.55
CA VAL A 121 -14.13 0.11 -8.63
C VAL A 121 -14.71 0.90 -9.82
N GLY A 122 -15.98 0.73 -10.10
CA GLY A 122 -16.69 1.37 -11.20
C GLY A 122 -16.71 0.49 -12.46
N GLU A 123 -16.55 1.11 -13.62
CA GLU A 123 -16.69 0.45 -14.92
C GLU A 123 -15.40 -0.28 -15.34
N VAL A 124 -15.03 -1.26 -14.53
CA VAL A 124 -13.95 -2.23 -14.79
C VAL A 124 -14.53 -3.62 -14.94
N LEU A 125 -13.82 -4.53 -15.62
CA LEU A 125 -14.33 -5.90 -15.82
C LEU A 125 -14.50 -6.65 -14.49
N VAL A 126 -13.56 -6.46 -13.54
CA VAL A 126 -13.62 -7.07 -12.21
C VAL A 126 -13.18 -6.04 -11.17
N PRO A 127 -14.07 -5.50 -10.33
CA PRO A 127 -13.67 -4.70 -9.20
C PRO A 127 -12.78 -5.51 -8.24
N VAL A 128 -11.67 -4.93 -7.78
CA VAL A 128 -10.66 -5.62 -6.99
C VAL A 128 -10.19 -4.75 -5.82
N THR A 129 -9.95 -5.39 -4.69
CA THR A 129 -9.14 -4.86 -3.59
C THR A 129 -7.76 -5.53 -3.67
N PHE A 130 -6.69 -4.75 -3.62
CA PHE A 130 -5.32 -5.26 -3.69
C PHE A 130 -4.43 -4.62 -2.62
N LYS A 131 -3.42 -5.36 -2.21
CA LYS A 131 -2.45 -4.90 -1.19
C LYS A 131 -1.40 -4.00 -1.83
N VAL A 132 -1.09 -2.90 -1.16
CA VAL A 132 0.02 -2.00 -1.50
C VAL A 132 1.17 -2.28 -0.53
N GLY A 133 2.33 -2.66 -1.05
CA GLY A 133 3.47 -3.12 -0.26
C GLY A 133 4.79 -2.44 -0.62
N ILE A 134 5.88 -3.20 -0.62
CA ILE A 134 7.23 -2.71 -0.95
C ILE A 134 7.34 -2.36 -2.44
N GLU A 135 6.71 -3.16 -3.30
CA GLU A 135 6.72 -2.90 -4.74
C GLU A 135 5.74 -1.79 -5.08
N ASP A 136 6.19 -0.86 -5.90
CA ASP A 136 5.34 0.21 -6.41
C ASP A 136 4.32 -0.39 -7.39
N ILE A 137 3.04 -0.29 -7.04
CA ILE A 137 1.92 -0.63 -7.92
C ILE A 137 1.48 0.64 -8.62
N THR A 138 1.50 0.65 -9.94
CA THR A 138 1.07 1.80 -10.74
C THR A 138 -0.43 1.78 -11.00
N LEU A 139 -0.98 2.91 -11.48
CA LEU A 139 -2.38 2.95 -11.91
C LEU A 139 -2.65 1.95 -13.04
N MET A 140 -1.67 1.72 -13.92
CA MET A 140 -1.81 0.73 -15.01
C MET A 140 -1.82 -0.71 -14.47
N ASP A 141 -1.01 -1.01 -13.47
CA ASP A 141 -1.02 -2.33 -12.81
C ASP A 141 -2.37 -2.59 -12.15
N ALA A 142 -2.92 -1.59 -11.43
CA ALA A 142 -4.23 -1.70 -10.80
C ALA A 142 -5.36 -1.95 -11.82
N ILE A 143 -5.31 -1.26 -12.97
CA ILE A 143 -6.24 -1.51 -14.10
C ILE A 143 -6.04 -2.93 -14.64
N GLY A 144 -4.79 -3.38 -14.78
CA GLY A 144 -4.48 -4.75 -15.20
C GLY A 144 -5.04 -5.81 -14.23
N MET A 145 -4.90 -5.60 -12.91
CA MET A 145 -5.45 -6.48 -11.87
C MET A 145 -6.98 -6.59 -11.97
N SER A 146 -7.66 -5.52 -12.37
CA SER A 146 -9.12 -5.50 -12.61
C SER A 146 -9.53 -6.11 -13.96
N LYS A 147 -8.58 -6.72 -14.70
CA LYS A 147 -8.73 -7.25 -16.06
C LYS A 147 -9.02 -6.19 -17.13
N GLY A 148 -8.82 -4.90 -16.80
CA GLY A 148 -9.03 -3.78 -17.70
C GLY A 148 -10.35 -3.05 -17.49
N LEU A 149 -10.52 -2.00 -18.29
CA LEU A 149 -11.77 -1.22 -18.34
C LEU A 149 -12.87 -2.00 -19.06
N ASP A 150 -14.12 -1.86 -18.64
CA ASP A 150 -15.25 -2.41 -19.38
C ASP A 150 -15.42 -1.67 -20.73
N PRO A 151 -15.22 -2.32 -21.87
CA PRO A 151 -15.25 -1.66 -23.17
C PRO A 151 -16.64 -1.14 -23.58
N LYS A 152 -17.70 -1.57 -22.90
CA LYS A 152 -19.08 -1.19 -23.21
C LYS A 152 -19.56 -0.02 -22.39
N THR A 153 -19.09 0.09 -21.15
CA THR A 153 -19.66 1.03 -20.17
C THR A 153 -18.67 2.04 -19.65
N SER A 154 -17.37 1.76 -19.73
CA SER A 154 -16.34 2.66 -19.22
C SER A 154 -16.09 3.87 -20.14
N LYS A 155 -15.62 4.94 -19.52
CA LYS A 155 -15.12 6.14 -20.19
C LYS A 155 -13.65 6.33 -19.88
N PRO A 156 -12.72 5.99 -20.80
CA PRO A 156 -11.29 6.01 -20.54
C PRO A 156 -10.72 7.37 -20.12
N ASN A 157 -11.39 8.48 -20.42
CA ASN A 157 -10.99 9.82 -20.00
C ASN A 157 -11.61 10.28 -18.67
N GLU A 158 -12.29 9.38 -17.95
CA GLU A 158 -12.95 9.63 -16.67
C GLU A 158 -12.49 8.62 -15.61
N ILE A 159 -11.17 8.58 -15.38
CA ILE A 159 -10.58 7.77 -14.33
C ILE A 159 -10.13 8.68 -13.20
N TYR A 160 -10.52 8.36 -11.99
CA TYR A 160 -10.25 9.17 -10.81
C TYR A 160 -9.51 8.34 -9.77
N VAL A 161 -8.45 8.88 -9.20
CA VAL A 161 -7.80 8.33 -8.02
C VAL A 161 -8.06 9.29 -6.86
N MET A 162 -8.72 8.79 -5.84
CA MET A 162 -9.00 9.52 -4.61
C MET A 162 -7.98 9.10 -3.55
N ARG A 163 -7.30 10.06 -2.98
CA ARG A 163 -6.28 9.89 -1.95
C ARG A 163 -6.52 10.85 -0.82
N ASP A 164 -6.37 10.37 0.40
CA ASP A 164 -6.28 11.22 1.58
C ASP A 164 -4.83 11.66 1.77
N LEU A 165 -4.61 12.96 1.87
CA LEU A 165 -3.32 13.55 2.26
C LEU A 165 -3.55 14.32 3.57
N ASP A 166 -3.19 13.68 4.69
CA ASP A 166 -3.26 14.27 6.03
C ASP A 166 -4.66 14.80 6.41
N GLY A 167 -5.71 14.07 6.05
CA GLY A 167 -7.11 14.45 6.30
C GLY A 167 -7.71 15.38 5.24
N ASP A 168 -6.97 15.69 4.16
CA ASP A 168 -7.47 16.51 3.05
C ASP A 168 -7.60 15.65 1.76
N PRO A 169 -8.82 15.24 1.38
CA PRO A 169 -9.02 14.37 0.22
C PRO A 169 -8.67 15.10 -1.08
N ILE A 170 -7.80 14.49 -1.88
CA ILE A 170 -7.42 14.96 -3.21
C ILE A 170 -7.94 13.99 -4.26
N ILE A 171 -8.45 14.54 -5.37
CA ILE A 171 -8.89 13.76 -6.52
C ILE A 171 -7.97 14.03 -7.69
N PHE A 172 -7.33 12.96 -8.19
CA PHE A 172 -6.51 12.99 -9.40
C PHE A 172 -7.36 12.48 -10.55
N LYS A 173 -7.44 13.26 -11.62
CA LYS A 173 -8.15 12.87 -12.84
C LYS A 173 -7.17 12.44 -13.90
N PHE A 174 -7.37 11.23 -14.42
CA PHE A 174 -6.62 10.66 -15.55
C PHE A 174 -7.51 10.52 -16.77
N ASP A 175 -6.88 10.68 -17.92
CA ASP A 175 -7.46 10.43 -19.21
C ASP A 175 -6.58 9.40 -19.94
N LEU A 176 -7.14 8.22 -20.20
CA LEU A 176 -6.47 7.11 -20.87
C LEU A 176 -6.98 6.91 -22.31
N SER A 177 -7.41 7.99 -22.99
CA SER A 177 -7.92 7.90 -24.36
C SER A 177 -6.84 7.78 -25.44
N THR A 178 -5.56 7.99 -25.09
CA THR A 178 -4.43 7.97 -26.03
C THR A 178 -3.23 7.24 -25.44
N SER A 179 -2.36 6.69 -26.30
CA SER A 179 -1.22 5.85 -25.89
C SER A 179 -0.20 6.57 -24.99
N ASP A 180 0.05 7.87 -25.22
CA ASP A 180 0.93 8.68 -24.38
C ASP A 180 0.42 8.81 -22.94
N LYS A 181 -0.89 8.84 -22.76
CA LYS A 181 -1.54 8.92 -21.45
C LYS A 181 -1.49 7.61 -20.68
N PHE A 182 -1.40 6.46 -21.38
CA PHE A 182 -1.09 5.19 -20.74
C PHE A 182 0.29 5.20 -20.07
N LEU A 183 1.30 5.79 -20.75
CA LEU A 183 2.64 5.93 -20.18
C LEU A 183 2.63 6.83 -18.94
N LEU A 184 1.81 7.85 -18.90
CA LEU A 184 1.63 8.71 -17.74
C LEU A 184 1.00 7.94 -16.57
N ALA A 185 -0.04 7.16 -16.83
CA ALA A 185 -0.69 6.33 -15.80
C ALA A 185 0.26 5.25 -15.25
N ASN A 186 1.18 4.73 -16.08
CA ASN A 186 2.21 3.79 -15.67
C ASN A 186 3.31 4.44 -14.79
N GLN A 187 3.34 5.75 -14.67
CA GLN A 187 4.24 6.47 -13.77
C GLN A 187 3.56 6.85 -12.46
N PHE A 188 2.23 6.75 -12.35
CA PHE A 188 1.51 7.13 -11.15
C PHE A 188 1.42 5.96 -10.18
N VAL A 189 2.08 6.11 -9.03
CA VAL A 189 2.12 5.09 -7.98
C VAL A 189 0.88 5.19 -7.09
N ILE A 190 0.20 4.07 -6.93
CA ILE A 190 -0.95 3.90 -6.04
C ILE A 190 -0.43 3.76 -4.61
N LYS A 191 -1.08 4.46 -3.69
CA LYS A 191 -0.77 4.43 -2.26
C LYS A 191 -1.85 3.69 -1.48
N GLN A 192 -1.52 3.37 -0.24
CA GLN A 192 -2.46 2.81 0.73
C GLN A 192 -3.72 3.69 0.82
N ASN A 193 -4.87 3.05 0.90
CA ASN A 193 -6.21 3.66 0.97
C ASN A 193 -6.64 4.44 -0.28
N ASP A 194 -5.84 4.43 -1.37
CA ASP A 194 -6.31 4.99 -2.64
C ASP A 194 -7.55 4.25 -3.13
N VAL A 195 -8.52 5.02 -3.62
CA VAL A 195 -9.68 4.49 -4.33
C VAL A 195 -9.61 4.93 -5.77
N ILE A 196 -9.45 3.97 -6.67
CA ILE A 196 -9.47 4.19 -8.11
C ILE A 196 -10.91 3.97 -8.60
N TYR A 197 -11.50 4.98 -9.19
CA TYR A 197 -12.84 4.92 -9.74
C TYR A 197 -12.81 5.14 -11.24
N VAL A 198 -13.38 4.20 -11.98
CA VAL A 198 -13.58 4.30 -13.44
C VAL A 198 -15.00 4.73 -13.71
N GLY A 199 -15.17 5.88 -14.35
CA GLY A 199 -16.45 6.47 -14.64
C GLY A 199 -17.19 5.78 -15.79
N PRO A 200 -18.54 5.77 -15.79
CA PRO A 200 -19.37 5.29 -16.89
C PRO A 200 -19.35 6.27 -18.07
N SER A 201 -19.68 5.75 -19.27
CA SER A 201 -19.76 6.53 -20.51
C SER A 201 -20.79 7.67 -20.43
N ASP A 202 -21.82 7.56 -19.59
CA ASP A 202 -22.87 8.55 -19.38
C ASP A 202 -22.96 8.96 -17.90
N ILE A 203 -22.06 9.89 -17.45
CA ILE A 203 -22.25 10.48 -16.11
C ILE A 203 -23.17 11.71 -16.21
N THR A 204 -24.42 11.54 -15.83
CA THR A 204 -25.31 12.65 -15.55
C THR A 204 -25.26 13.08 -14.06
N ASN A 205 -24.73 12.25 -13.15
CA ASN A 205 -24.77 12.54 -11.71
C ASN A 205 -23.58 11.98 -10.92
N TRP A 206 -22.72 12.88 -10.41
CA TRP A 206 -21.68 12.56 -9.42
C TRP A 206 -22.23 11.90 -8.15
N ASN A 207 -23.47 12.25 -7.75
CA ASN A 207 -24.16 11.62 -6.63
C ASN A 207 -24.32 10.09 -6.78
N ARG A 208 -24.41 9.59 -8.01
CA ARG A 208 -24.48 8.15 -8.29
C ARG A 208 -23.12 7.48 -8.08
N VAL A 209 -22.03 8.17 -8.42
CA VAL A 209 -20.65 7.70 -8.17
C VAL A 209 -20.42 7.53 -6.67
N VAL A 210 -20.76 8.55 -5.91
CA VAL A 210 -20.65 8.52 -4.44
C VAL A 210 -21.52 7.37 -3.88
N ALA A 211 -22.76 7.22 -4.33
CA ALA A 211 -23.65 6.16 -3.87
C ALA A 211 -23.16 4.74 -4.21
N GLN A 212 -22.41 4.56 -5.30
CA GLN A 212 -21.77 3.28 -5.65
C GLN A 212 -20.54 2.97 -4.80
N LEU A 213 -19.88 3.98 -4.23
CA LEU A 213 -18.76 3.83 -3.30
C LEU A 213 -19.23 3.50 -1.87
N PHE A 214 -20.52 3.70 -1.56
CA PHE A 214 -21.13 3.47 -0.25
C PHE A 214 -21.17 2.00 0.25
N PRO A 215 -21.05 0.92 -0.56
CA PRO A 215 -20.87 -0.41 0.01
C PRO A 215 -19.61 -0.54 0.87
N PHE A 216 -18.69 0.40 0.77
CA PHE A 216 -17.48 0.50 1.60
C PHE A 216 -17.70 1.43 2.81
N SER A 217 -18.82 1.24 3.52
CA SER A 217 -19.23 2.06 4.68
C SER A 217 -18.18 2.13 5.81
N SER A 218 -17.24 1.20 5.88
CA SER A 218 -16.12 1.26 6.81
C SER A 218 -15.13 2.39 6.49
N PHE A 219 -15.01 2.78 5.23
CA PHE A 219 -14.14 3.88 4.79
C PHE A 219 -14.74 5.26 5.14
N LEU A 220 -16.06 5.39 5.11
CA LEU A 220 -16.75 6.65 5.41
C LEU A 220 -16.83 6.95 6.91
N ASN A 221 -16.82 5.93 7.77
CA ASN A 221 -16.75 6.10 9.22
C ASN A 221 -15.38 6.62 9.69
N GLN A 222 -14.33 6.49 8.87
CA GLN A 222 -13.01 7.07 9.13
C GLN A 222 -12.89 8.53 8.66
N LEU A 223 -13.81 8.99 7.82
CA LEU A 223 -13.79 10.34 7.26
C LEU A 223 -14.65 11.36 8.05
N ASP A 224 -15.14 11.03 9.25
CA ASP A 224 -15.98 11.92 10.09
C ASP A 224 -17.10 12.64 9.31
N LEU A 225 -17.83 11.89 8.47
CA LEU A 225 -18.86 12.41 7.57
C LEU A 225 -20.28 12.01 7.99
N ILE A 226 -20.58 12.06 9.31
CA ILE A 226 -21.95 12.10 9.81
C ILE A 226 -22.13 13.32 10.69
#